data_f8dcbb889e4aad916c2374584534c6e3
#
_entry.id   f8dcbb889e4aad916c2374584534c6e3
#
_cell.length_a   1.000
_cell.length_b   1.000
_cell.length_c   1.000
_cell.angle_alpha   90.00
_cell.angle_beta   90.00
_cell.angle_gamma   90.00
#
_symmetry.space_group_name_H-M   'P 1'
#
loop_
_entity.id
_entity.type
_entity.pdbx_description
1 polymer ?
#
loop_
_entity_poly.entity_id
_entity_poly.type
_entity_poly.pdbx_seq_one_letter_code
_entity_poly.pdbx_strand_id
1 'polypeptide(L)'
;MTRTTRLSRRFAVAAFGLAVSLLSGPVGAEDPAPAPTPAPEPPKVDVTGFVDVYYGYNFNKVDPSLRAFDVQHNAFSLSLAEVAFTKGVAPESKVGFRADLDFGKTAELVASYEPEGSDGKEIYKHIQQAYVSLLTGKVQWDVGKFVTMHGSEVIESQDNWNYTRSVLFGYAIPFYHVGVRAALPVNDKFTVVGFVLNGWNNSSEIYGGVPCLAIETTLKPSAKVTWVANFMSGQETKDAKDNRNLFDTTLTLVLSPKLSLMSNFDYGKEGDVKWWGIAAYAKYQAKANWALVGRYEYLDDTKGGFMTFGTKAQTITVTSDHLIAGGLKARLEYRTDFADDPIFSKDDGSTRKSQTTLTVGLVYGFGGKI
;
A
#
# COMPACT_ATOMS: atom_id res chain seq x y z
N MET A 1 35.09 -48.73 -22.91
CA MET A 1 36.51 -48.31 -23.04
C MET A 1 36.51 -46.88 -23.57
N THR A 2 36.85 -45.94 -22.85
CA THR A 2 38.02 -45.15 -22.57
C THR A 2 37.65 -43.97 -21.71
N ARG A 3 38.14 -43.98 -20.55
CA ARG A 3 38.92 -43.06 -19.69
C ARG A 3 38.51 -41.58 -19.61
N THR A 4 38.02 -41.29 -18.47
CA THR A 4 37.99 -40.00 -17.74
C THR A 4 39.39 -39.40 -17.53
N THR A 5 39.50 -38.08 -17.67
CA THR A 5 40.60 -37.29 -17.04
C THR A 5 40.00 -36.07 -16.33
N ARG A 6 40.12 -36.08 -15.00
CA ARG A 6 39.92 -34.94 -14.09
C ARG A 6 41.13 -34.02 -14.17
N LEU A 7 40.93 -32.73 -14.40
CA LEU A 7 41.94 -31.69 -14.14
C LEU A 7 41.57 -30.98 -12.83
N SER A 8 42.38 -31.22 -11.81
CA SER A 8 42.42 -30.46 -10.56
C SER A 8 43.28 -29.21 -10.75
N ARG A 9 42.70 -28.01 -10.59
CA ARG A 9 43.45 -26.77 -10.47
C ARG A 9 43.70 -26.48 -8.98
N ARG A 10 44.97 -26.57 -8.60
CA ARG A 10 45.53 -26.10 -7.31
C ARG A 10 45.78 -24.59 -7.42
N PHE A 11 45.17 -23.79 -6.53
CA PHE A 11 45.58 -22.41 -6.33
C PHE A 11 46.78 -22.35 -5.40
N ALA A 12 47.90 -21.81 -5.89
CA ALA A 12 49.08 -21.49 -5.08
C ALA A 12 48.88 -20.14 -4.41
N VAL A 13 48.99 -20.11 -3.08
CA VAL A 13 49.05 -18.87 -2.29
C VAL A 13 50.54 -18.46 -2.24
N ALA A 14 50.87 -17.33 -2.86
CA ALA A 14 52.19 -16.73 -2.73
C ALA A 14 52.22 -15.86 -1.46
N ALA A 15 53.02 -16.26 -0.48
CA ALA A 15 53.33 -15.47 0.71
C ALA A 15 54.43 -14.49 0.34
N PHE A 16 54.15 -13.18 0.40
CA PHE A 16 55.14 -12.12 0.33
C PHE A 16 55.68 -11.82 1.74
N GLY A 17 56.87 -12.27 2.04
CA GLY A 17 57.60 -11.88 3.25
C GLY A 17 58.26 -10.52 3.05
N LEU A 18 57.87 -9.53 3.85
CA LEU A 18 58.50 -8.23 3.93
C LEU A 18 59.50 -8.22 5.12
N ALA A 19 60.78 -8.17 4.83
CA ALA A 19 61.82 -7.96 5.85
C ALA A 19 61.81 -6.50 6.29
N VAL A 20 61.49 -6.22 7.57
CA VAL A 20 61.61 -4.90 8.18
C VAL A 20 62.98 -4.82 8.87
N SER A 21 63.87 -4.02 8.33
CA SER A 21 65.12 -3.63 8.98
C SER A 21 64.87 -2.61 10.10
N LEU A 22 65.22 -2.98 11.33
CA LEU A 22 65.18 -2.12 12.51
C LEU A 22 66.27 -1.06 12.42
N LEU A 23 65.92 0.20 12.20
CA LEU A 23 66.75 1.38 12.48
C LEU A 23 66.18 1.99 13.79
N SER A 24 66.94 1.82 14.88
CA SER A 24 66.69 2.48 16.16
C SER A 24 67.13 3.95 16.09
N GLY A 25 66.15 4.86 15.97
CA GLY A 25 66.30 6.28 16.21
C GLY A 25 65.84 6.65 17.63
N PRO A 26 66.24 7.79 18.20
CA PRO A 26 65.91 8.15 19.58
C PRO A 26 64.41 8.42 19.74
N VAL A 27 63.81 7.81 20.78
CA VAL A 27 62.41 7.96 21.16
C VAL A 27 62.16 9.38 21.65
N GLY A 28 61.57 10.23 20.80
CA GLY A 28 60.90 11.44 21.23
C GLY A 28 59.53 11.03 21.85
N ALA A 29 59.18 11.68 22.97
CA ALA A 29 57.87 11.45 23.57
C ALA A 29 56.77 11.79 22.56
N GLU A 30 56.03 10.79 22.08
CA GLU A 30 54.80 10.97 21.28
C GLU A 30 53.72 11.55 22.17
N ASP A 31 53.11 12.63 21.70
CA ASP A 31 51.85 13.10 22.25
C ASP A 31 50.81 11.95 22.27
N PRO A 32 49.97 11.81 23.32
CA PRO A 32 48.97 10.76 23.39
C PRO A 32 48.07 10.84 22.16
N ALA A 33 47.95 9.73 21.44
CA ALA A 33 47.07 9.62 20.27
C ALA A 33 45.66 10.13 20.62
N PRO A 34 45.06 10.94 19.75
CA PRO A 34 43.68 11.42 20.00
C PRO A 34 42.75 10.22 20.26
N ALA A 35 41.91 10.35 21.28
CA ALA A 35 40.95 9.31 21.61
C ALA A 35 40.16 8.89 20.36
N PRO A 36 39.92 7.58 20.14
CA PRO A 36 39.20 7.12 18.97
C PRO A 36 37.85 7.80 18.92
N THR A 37 37.51 8.42 17.78
CA THR A 37 36.21 9.00 17.53
C THR A 37 35.16 7.91 17.80
N PRO A 38 34.13 8.17 18.64
CA PRO A 38 33.10 7.20 18.89
C PRO A 38 32.54 6.67 17.56
N ALA A 39 32.38 5.35 17.44
CA ALA A 39 31.76 4.77 16.27
C ALA A 39 30.37 5.41 16.09
N PRO A 40 29.96 5.77 14.86
CA PRO A 40 28.64 6.34 14.64
C PRO A 40 27.58 5.40 15.21
N GLU A 41 26.62 5.95 15.97
CA GLU A 41 25.50 5.15 16.46
C GLU A 41 24.84 4.42 15.29
N PRO A 42 24.45 3.14 15.45
CA PRO A 42 23.75 2.41 14.40
C PRO A 42 22.47 3.17 14.05
N PRO A 43 22.09 3.22 12.76
CA PRO A 43 20.89 3.92 12.34
C PRO A 43 19.66 3.31 13.02
N LYS A 44 18.87 4.15 13.72
CA LYS A 44 17.63 3.72 14.37
C LYS A 44 16.60 3.33 13.33
N VAL A 45 16.00 2.16 13.50
CA VAL A 45 14.92 1.63 12.66
C VAL A 45 13.63 1.66 13.47
N ASP A 46 12.57 2.21 12.91
CA ASP A 46 11.23 2.14 13.49
C ASP A 46 10.63 0.79 13.11
N VAL A 47 10.15 0.03 14.10
CA VAL A 47 9.41 -1.21 13.91
C VAL A 47 7.98 -0.97 14.36
N THR A 48 7.04 -1.14 13.45
CA THR A 48 5.59 -1.02 13.71
C THR A 48 4.89 -2.27 13.20
N GLY A 49 3.68 -2.48 13.64
CA GLY A 49 2.86 -3.56 13.11
C GLY A 49 1.48 -3.55 13.74
N PHE A 50 0.63 -4.43 13.25
CA PHE A 50 -0.71 -4.62 13.80
C PHE A 50 -1.23 -6.01 13.48
N VAL A 51 -2.28 -6.39 14.22
CA VAL A 51 -3.08 -7.60 13.96
C VAL A 51 -4.53 -7.15 13.78
N ASP A 52 -5.14 -7.57 12.68
CA ASP A 52 -6.51 -7.30 12.29
C ASP A 52 -7.30 -8.59 12.16
N VAL A 53 -8.33 -8.73 12.98
CA VAL A 53 -9.25 -9.87 12.95
C VAL A 53 -10.68 -9.37 12.87
N TYR A 54 -11.55 -10.10 12.19
CA TYR A 54 -12.97 -9.74 12.11
C TYR A 54 -13.89 -10.96 12.16
N TYR A 55 -15.15 -10.69 12.51
CA TYR A 55 -16.28 -11.56 12.24
C TYR A 55 -17.26 -10.81 11.35
N GLY A 56 -17.64 -11.40 10.21
CA GLY A 56 -18.56 -10.84 9.24
C GLY A 56 -19.82 -11.71 9.07
N TYR A 57 -21.00 -11.09 9.03
CA TYR A 57 -22.26 -11.76 8.73
C TYR A 57 -22.92 -11.08 7.55
N ASN A 58 -23.09 -11.80 6.43
CA ASN A 58 -23.87 -11.37 5.28
C ASN A 58 -25.32 -11.92 5.40
N PHE A 59 -26.30 -11.03 5.35
CA PHE A 59 -27.71 -11.43 5.47
C PHE A 59 -28.23 -12.25 4.27
N ASN A 60 -27.50 -12.28 3.16
CA ASN A 60 -27.73 -13.21 2.05
C ASN A 60 -27.22 -14.64 2.35
N LYS A 61 -26.50 -14.86 3.47
CA LYS A 61 -25.95 -16.13 3.98
C LYS A 61 -24.96 -16.83 3.05
N VAL A 62 -24.21 -16.07 2.32
CA VAL A 62 -23.08 -16.50 1.47
C VAL A 62 -21.95 -15.51 1.63
N ASP A 63 -20.77 -15.83 1.13
CA ASP A 63 -19.66 -14.89 1.09
C ASP A 63 -20.05 -13.61 0.35
N PRO A 64 -19.72 -12.42 0.90
CA PRO A 64 -20.15 -11.17 0.29
C PRO A 64 -19.37 -10.85 -0.99
N SER A 65 -20.06 -10.35 -2.01
CA SER A 65 -19.48 -9.82 -3.24
C SER A 65 -19.11 -8.34 -3.08
N LEU A 66 -18.37 -7.77 -4.03
CA LEU A 66 -17.90 -6.37 -4.02
C LEU A 66 -17.15 -5.99 -2.73
N ARG A 67 -16.29 -6.89 -2.27
CA ARG A 67 -15.43 -6.70 -1.11
C ARG A 67 -13.96 -6.80 -1.51
N ALA A 68 -13.14 -5.92 -0.93
CA ALA A 68 -11.71 -6.01 -1.11
C ALA A 68 -11.11 -7.11 -0.21
N PHE A 69 -11.41 -7.09 1.10
CA PHE A 69 -10.72 -7.96 2.07
C PHE A 69 -11.67 -8.68 3.05
N ASP A 70 -12.85 -8.14 3.31
CA ASP A 70 -13.88 -8.72 4.19
C ASP A 70 -14.78 -9.72 3.44
N VAL A 71 -14.17 -10.79 2.94
CA VAL A 71 -14.75 -11.69 1.95
C VAL A 71 -15.41 -12.94 2.54
N GLN A 72 -15.51 -13.08 3.87
CA GLN A 72 -16.03 -14.29 4.51
C GLN A 72 -17.36 -14.03 5.23
N HIS A 73 -18.29 -14.96 5.04
CA HIS A 73 -19.59 -14.97 5.73
C HIS A 73 -19.56 -15.88 6.94
N ASN A 74 -20.11 -15.40 8.07
CA ASN A 74 -20.36 -16.17 9.29
C ASN A 74 -19.09 -16.90 9.81
N ALA A 75 -17.96 -16.21 9.75
CA ALA A 75 -16.66 -16.76 10.15
C ALA A 75 -15.80 -15.71 10.86
N PHE A 76 -15.00 -16.18 11.81
CA PHE A 76 -13.87 -15.40 12.34
C PHE A 76 -12.70 -15.49 11.36
N SER A 77 -12.10 -14.36 11.03
CA SER A 77 -11.05 -14.28 10.02
C SER A 77 -9.86 -13.48 10.54
N LEU A 78 -8.65 -14.00 10.30
CA LEU A 78 -7.43 -13.22 10.35
C LEU A 78 -7.35 -12.43 9.04
N SER A 79 -7.69 -11.14 9.08
CA SER A 79 -7.63 -10.24 7.93
C SER A 79 -6.18 -9.98 7.55
N LEU A 80 -5.41 -9.41 8.50
CA LEU A 80 -4.03 -9.03 8.27
C LEU A 80 -3.23 -9.05 9.57
N ALA A 81 -2.00 -9.57 9.51
CA ALA A 81 -0.96 -9.33 10.49
C ALA A 81 0.24 -8.73 9.74
N GLU A 82 0.63 -7.51 10.12
CA GLU A 82 1.72 -6.78 9.47
C GLU A 82 2.86 -6.51 10.44
N VAL A 83 4.09 -6.56 9.94
CA VAL A 83 5.27 -6.00 10.58
C VAL A 83 6.01 -5.13 9.57
N ALA A 84 6.19 -3.86 9.90
CA ALA A 84 6.86 -2.88 9.07
C ALA A 84 8.17 -2.39 9.71
N PHE A 85 9.23 -2.34 8.91
CA PHE A 85 10.54 -1.81 9.25
C PHE A 85 10.78 -0.55 8.43
N THR A 86 11.05 0.57 9.08
CA THR A 86 11.24 1.84 8.40
C THR A 86 12.47 2.57 8.92
N LYS A 87 13.34 2.97 8.00
CA LYS A 87 14.37 3.98 8.26
C LYS A 87 14.13 5.14 7.30
N GLY A 88 13.65 6.27 7.81
CA GLY A 88 13.45 7.49 7.02
C GLY A 88 14.76 8.10 6.52
N VAL A 89 14.68 8.93 5.48
CA VAL A 89 15.77 9.77 5.03
C VAL A 89 15.70 11.14 5.70
N ALA A 90 16.90 11.73 5.95
CA ALA A 90 17.06 13.07 6.49
C ALA A 90 18.34 13.71 5.91
N PRO A 91 18.57 15.02 6.04
CA PRO A 91 19.80 15.66 5.55
C PRO A 91 21.08 15.00 6.04
N GLU A 92 21.09 14.51 7.29
CA GLU A 92 22.22 13.81 7.94
C GLU A 92 22.24 12.29 7.64
N SER A 93 21.10 11.71 7.18
CA SER A 93 20.95 10.29 6.85
C SER A 93 20.23 10.13 5.50
N LYS A 94 20.98 10.29 4.42
CA LYS A 94 20.42 10.38 3.06
C LYS A 94 19.91 9.06 2.49
N VAL A 95 20.19 7.93 3.14
CA VAL A 95 19.75 6.60 2.70
C VAL A 95 18.80 6.03 3.73
N GLY A 96 17.66 5.53 3.26
CA GLY A 96 16.63 4.89 4.05
C GLY A 96 16.09 3.65 3.37
N PHE A 97 15.11 3.01 3.99
CA PHE A 97 14.36 1.90 3.42
C PHE A 97 13.00 1.74 4.13
N ARG A 98 12.12 1.03 3.49
CA ARG A 98 10.91 0.45 4.10
C ARG A 98 10.76 -0.99 3.66
N ALA A 99 10.32 -1.86 4.59
CA ALA A 99 9.95 -3.23 4.32
C ALA A 99 8.72 -3.58 5.18
N ASP A 100 7.59 -3.87 4.51
CA ASP A 100 6.34 -4.28 5.17
C ASP A 100 6.06 -5.74 4.81
N LEU A 101 5.89 -6.57 5.84
CA LEU A 101 5.63 -8.00 5.72
C LEU A 101 4.21 -8.29 6.19
N ASP A 102 3.41 -8.81 5.27
CA ASP A 102 1.98 -9.06 5.43
C ASP A 102 1.65 -10.55 5.46
N PHE A 103 0.80 -10.93 6.40
CA PHE A 103 0.28 -12.29 6.56
C PHE A 103 -1.23 -12.25 6.80
N GLY A 104 -1.96 -13.18 6.21
CA GLY A 104 -3.40 -13.27 6.35
C GLY A 104 -4.15 -13.18 5.01
N LYS A 105 -5.48 -13.12 5.08
CA LYS A 105 -6.33 -13.17 3.89
C LYS A 105 -6.14 -11.95 2.99
N THR A 106 -5.89 -10.79 3.57
CA THR A 106 -5.61 -9.55 2.81
C THR A 106 -4.36 -9.69 1.95
N ALA A 107 -3.26 -10.22 2.48
CA ALA A 107 -2.02 -10.45 1.72
C ALA A 107 -2.24 -11.39 0.52
N GLU A 108 -3.01 -12.47 0.72
CA GLU A 108 -3.39 -13.39 -0.36
C GLU A 108 -4.21 -12.69 -1.44
N LEU A 109 -5.21 -11.90 -1.05
CA LEU A 109 -6.08 -11.20 -1.98
C LEU A 109 -5.33 -10.12 -2.78
N VAL A 110 -4.48 -9.33 -2.12
CA VAL A 110 -3.64 -8.33 -2.82
C VAL A 110 -2.73 -9.02 -3.85
N ALA A 111 -2.07 -10.12 -3.49
CA ALA A 111 -1.23 -10.88 -4.41
C ALA A 111 -2.01 -11.53 -5.57
N SER A 112 -3.30 -11.83 -5.37
CA SER A 112 -4.14 -12.44 -6.42
C SER A 112 -4.36 -11.52 -7.64
N TYR A 113 -4.14 -10.22 -7.49
CA TYR A 113 -4.26 -9.22 -8.57
C TYR A 113 -3.01 -9.07 -9.43
N GLU A 114 -1.92 -9.78 -9.14
CA GLU A 114 -0.79 -9.87 -10.08
C GLU A 114 -1.25 -10.40 -11.43
N PRO A 115 -0.69 -9.92 -12.55
CA PRO A 115 -1.02 -10.39 -13.88
C PRO A 115 -0.85 -11.91 -14.03
N GLU A 116 -1.68 -12.53 -14.88
CA GLU A 116 -1.59 -13.95 -15.17
C GLU A 116 -0.22 -14.32 -15.77
N GLY A 117 0.35 -15.43 -15.29
CA GLY A 117 1.68 -15.90 -15.71
C GLY A 117 2.85 -15.19 -15.04
N SER A 118 2.58 -14.25 -14.13
CA SER A 118 3.60 -13.65 -13.27
C SER A 118 3.93 -14.59 -12.10
N ASP A 119 5.23 -14.76 -11.81
CA ASP A 119 5.69 -15.43 -10.58
C ASP A 119 5.47 -14.56 -9.33
N GLY A 120 5.03 -13.30 -9.50
CA GLY A 120 4.84 -12.33 -8.44
C GLY A 120 3.80 -12.74 -7.40
N LYS A 121 2.78 -13.52 -7.78
CA LYS A 121 1.75 -14.05 -6.85
C LYS A 121 2.36 -14.81 -5.69
N GLU A 122 3.33 -15.66 -5.94
CA GLU A 122 3.96 -16.50 -4.91
C GLU A 122 5.18 -15.83 -4.28
N ILE A 123 6.03 -15.16 -5.10
CA ILE A 123 7.28 -14.56 -4.64
C ILE A 123 7.04 -13.35 -3.75
N TYR A 124 6.05 -12.50 -4.10
CA TYR A 124 5.80 -11.23 -3.39
C TYR A 124 4.54 -11.24 -2.52
N LYS A 125 3.91 -12.40 -2.30
CA LYS A 125 2.67 -12.55 -1.52
C LYS A 125 2.74 -11.89 -0.14
N HIS A 126 3.88 -12.03 0.52
CA HIS A 126 4.10 -11.52 1.88
C HIS A 126 4.92 -10.24 1.94
N ILE A 127 5.25 -9.66 0.79
CA ILE A 127 5.99 -8.40 0.71
C ILE A 127 5.02 -7.31 0.22
N GLN A 128 4.42 -6.59 1.16
CA GLN A 128 3.51 -5.48 0.82
C GLN A 128 4.28 -4.30 0.26
N GLN A 129 5.34 -3.89 0.93
CA GLN A 129 6.28 -2.88 0.47
C GLN A 129 7.72 -3.34 0.70
N ALA A 130 8.60 -3.04 -0.23
CA ALA A 130 10.05 -3.17 -0.08
C ALA A 130 10.74 -2.20 -1.03
N TYR A 131 11.29 -1.11 -0.49
CA TYR A 131 12.00 -0.12 -1.29
C TYR A 131 13.16 0.52 -0.53
N VAL A 132 14.14 0.99 -1.29
CA VAL A 132 15.26 1.80 -0.80
C VAL A 132 14.97 3.26 -1.11
N SER A 133 15.27 4.14 -0.15
CA SER A 133 15.11 5.59 -0.26
C SER A 133 16.46 6.28 -0.35
N LEU A 134 16.56 7.31 -1.21
CA LEU A 134 17.73 8.18 -1.34
C LEU A 134 17.28 9.65 -1.35
N LEU A 135 17.89 10.49 -0.54
CA LEU A 135 17.66 11.94 -0.54
C LEU A 135 18.76 12.66 -1.32
N THR A 136 18.40 13.35 -2.42
CA THR A 136 19.30 14.20 -3.21
C THR A 136 18.75 15.64 -3.24
N GLY A 137 19.44 16.55 -2.53
CA GLY A 137 18.90 17.88 -2.31
C GLY A 137 17.57 17.84 -1.56
N LYS A 138 16.49 18.29 -2.21
CA LYS A 138 15.10 18.22 -1.69
C LYS A 138 14.30 17.03 -2.24
N VAL A 139 14.84 16.28 -3.21
CA VAL A 139 14.13 15.18 -3.85
C VAL A 139 14.41 13.89 -3.12
N GLN A 140 13.34 13.23 -2.66
CA GLN A 140 13.41 11.85 -2.19
C GLN A 140 13.06 10.92 -3.33
N TRP A 141 13.95 9.96 -3.57
CA TRP A 141 13.78 8.86 -4.51
C TRP A 141 13.49 7.60 -3.73
N ASP A 142 12.47 6.85 -4.14
CA ASP A 142 12.21 5.50 -3.63
C ASP A 142 12.22 4.54 -4.81
N VAL A 143 12.93 3.40 -4.66
CA VAL A 143 13.08 2.38 -5.70
C VAL A 143 12.70 1.03 -5.12
N GLY A 144 11.70 0.37 -5.70
CA GLY A 144 11.21 -0.93 -5.26
C GLY A 144 9.70 -1.07 -5.37
N LYS A 145 9.11 -1.89 -4.48
CA LYS A 145 7.66 -2.11 -4.36
C LYS A 145 7.07 -1.18 -3.30
N PHE A 146 6.01 -0.46 -3.64
CA PHE A 146 5.31 0.46 -2.74
C PHE A 146 3.81 0.47 -3.03
N VAL A 147 2.99 0.83 -2.03
CA VAL A 147 1.54 0.98 -2.19
C VAL A 147 1.20 2.06 -3.21
N THR A 148 0.01 1.95 -3.80
CA THR A 148 -0.48 2.90 -4.80
C THR A 148 -0.56 4.33 -4.24
N MET A 149 -0.45 5.31 -5.15
CA MET A 149 -0.75 6.72 -4.87
C MET A 149 -2.25 7.04 -4.99
N HIS A 150 -3.04 6.14 -5.58
CA HIS A 150 -4.45 6.38 -5.87
C HIS A 150 -5.35 6.05 -4.68
N GLY A 151 -6.46 6.78 -4.59
CA GLY A 151 -7.52 6.55 -3.61
C GLY A 151 -7.33 7.27 -2.28
N SER A 152 -8.40 7.28 -1.51
CA SER A 152 -8.44 7.88 -0.17
C SER A 152 -8.28 6.86 0.96
N GLU A 153 -8.30 5.57 0.63
CA GLU A 153 -8.16 4.45 1.56
C GLU A 153 -6.84 3.70 1.32
N VAL A 154 -6.42 2.93 2.31
CA VAL A 154 -5.21 2.11 2.29
C VAL A 154 -5.53 0.64 2.59
N ILE A 155 -4.56 -0.24 2.37
CA ILE A 155 -4.70 -1.68 2.63
C ILE A 155 -4.90 -1.93 4.13
N GLU A 156 -4.23 -1.20 4.99
CA GLU A 156 -4.21 -1.35 6.44
C GLU A 156 -5.51 -0.78 7.06
N SER A 157 -6.33 -1.65 7.65
CA SER A 157 -7.63 -1.25 8.22
C SER A 157 -7.52 -0.21 9.32
N GLN A 158 -6.42 -0.26 10.10
CA GLN A 158 -6.19 0.65 11.22
C GLN A 158 -6.13 2.13 10.81
N ASP A 159 -5.73 2.43 9.57
CA ASP A 159 -5.50 3.77 9.04
C ASP A 159 -6.70 4.31 8.24
N ASN A 160 -7.69 3.46 7.98
CA ASN A 160 -8.95 3.85 7.34
C ASN A 160 -9.98 4.37 8.33
N TRP A 161 -10.90 5.20 7.85
CA TRP A 161 -12.02 5.69 8.65
C TRP A 161 -13.09 4.61 8.89
N ASN A 162 -13.39 3.78 7.89
CA ASN A 162 -14.27 2.61 7.97
C ASN A 162 -13.44 1.34 8.17
N TYR A 163 -14.07 0.23 8.59
CA TYR A 163 -13.41 -1.07 8.66
C TYR A 163 -13.24 -1.68 7.28
N THR A 164 -14.33 -1.82 6.53
CA THR A 164 -14.30 -2.34 5.15
C THR A 164 -13.85 -1.26 4.18
N ARG A 165 -13.13 -1.66 3.10
CA ARG A 165 -12.72 -0.74 2.05
C ARG A 165 -13.90 -0.44 1.12
N SER A 166 -13.83 0.71 0.48
CA SER A 166 -14.78 1.12 -0.55
C SER A 166 -14.76 0.19 -1.75
N VAL A 167 -15.83 0.21 -2.54
CA VAL A 167 -15.85 -0.44 -3.85
C VAL A 167 -14.84 0.22 -4.78
N LEU A 168 -14.65 1.54 -4.67
CA LEU A 168 -13.64 2.26 -5.44
C LEU A 168 -12.25 1.74 -5.15
N PHE A 169 -11.86 1.63 -3.86
CA PHE A 169 -10.56 1.10 -3.46
C PHE A 169 -10.33 -0.32 -4.00
N GLY A 170 -11.33 -1.19 -3.87
CA GLY A 170 -11.19 -2.59 -4.27
C GLY A 170 -11.13 -2.82 -5.78
N TYR A 171 -11.74 -1.91 -6.57
CA TYR A 171 -12.04 -2.21 -7.97
C TYR A 171 -11.72 -1.10 -8.96
N ALA A 172 -11.61 0.16 -8.54
CA ALA A 172 -11.37 1.27 -9.47
C ALA A 172 -9.90 1.67 -9.59
N ILE A 173 -9.02 1.23 -8.67
CA ILE A 173 -7.62 1.64 -8.55
C ILE A 173 -6.70 0.43 -8.31
N PRO A 174 -5.38 0.52 -8.57
CA PRO A 174 -4.41 -0.51 -8.20
C PRO A 174 -4.15 -0.50 -6.68
N PHE A 175 -3.59 -1.60 -6.15
CA PHE A 175 -3.15 -1.70 -4.74
C PHE A 175 -1.69 -1.29 -4.56
N TYR A 176 -0.82 -1.60 -5.51
CA TYR A 176 0.62 -1.36 -5.42
C TYR A 176 1.28 -1.18 -6.78
N HIS A 177 2.51 -0.73 -6.73
CA HIS A 177 3.39 -0.61 -7.90
C HIS A 177 4.80 -1.08 -7.57
N VAL A 178 5.54 -1.48 -8.61
CA VAL A 178 7.00 -1.64 -8.57
C VAL A 178 7.61 -0.67 -9.55
N GLY A 179 8.63 0.06 -9.12
CA GLY A 179 9.28 1.06 -9.95
C GLY A 179 10.10 2.08 -9.16
N VAL A 180 10.12 3.28 -9.68
CA VAL A 180 10.80 4.45 -9.10
C VAL A 180 9.78 5.56 -8.91
N ARG A 181 9.81 6.20 -7.74
CA ARG A 181 9.12 7.48 -7.51
C ARG A 181 10.09 8.55 -7.01
N ALA A 182 9.86 9.79 -7.43
CA ALA A 182 10.64 10.96 -7.07
C ALA A 182 9.73 12.02 -6.48
N ALA A 183 9.81 12.25 -5.17
CA ALA A 183 9.00 13.22 -4.43
C ALA A 183 9.77 14.53 -4.24
N LEU A 184 9.21 15.63 -4.73
CA LEU A 184 9.74 16.98 -4.59
C LEU A 184 8.76 17.84 -3.78
N PRO A 185 9.06 18.18 -2.52
CA PRO A 185 8.36 19.26 -1.82
C PRO A 185 8.77 20.61 -2.43
N VAL A 186 7.90 21.18 -3.28
CA VAL A 186 8.12 22.47 -3.93
C VAL A 186 8.15 23.57 -2.88
N ASN A 187 7.20 23.50 -1.93
CA ASN A 187 7.13 24.34 -0.74
C ASN A 187 6.32 23.60 0.35
N ASP A 188 6.11 24.26 1.51
CA ASP A 188 5.39 23.67 2.66
C ASP A 188 3.93 23.28 2.39
N LYS A 189 3.36 23.77 1.28
CA LYS A 189 1.96 23.54 0.91
C LYS A 189 1.78 22.70 -0.34
N PHE A 190 2.82 22.50 -1.13
CA PHE A 190 2.73 21.86 -2.44
C PHE A 190 3.86 20.86 -2.65
N THR A 191 3.50 19.61 -2.91
CA THR A 191 4.40 18.51 -3.25
C THR A 191 3.99 17.94 -4.61
N VAL A 192 4.98 17.58 -5.42
CA VAL A 192 4.82 16.85 -6.68
C VAL A 192 5.62 15.55 -6.60
N VAL A 193 5.04 14.45 -7.04
CA VAL A 193 5.73 13.16 -7.14
C VAL A 193 5.59 12.63 -8.57
N GLY A 194 6.70 12.32 -9.21
CA GLY A 194 6.74 11.65 -10.52
C GLY A 194 7.05 10.18 -10.33
N PHE A 195 6.49 9.32 -11.21
CA PHE A 195 6.64 7.87 -11.14
C PHE A 195 6.99 7.25 -12.48
N VAL A 196 7.85 6.23 -12.44
CA VAL A 196 8.15 5.32 -13.54
C VAL A 196 7.91 3.90 -13.02
N LEU A 197 6.92 3.19 -13.55
CA LEU A 197 6.34 2.00 -12.95
C LEU A 197 6.31 0.83 -13.93
N ASN A 198 6.30 -0.39 -13.40
CA ASN A 198 6.00 -1.58 -14.21
C ASN A 198 4.55 -1.56 -14.72
N GLY A 199 3.59 -1.09 -13.91
CA GLY A 199 2.17 -0.99 -14.25
C GLY A 199 1.24 -1.13 -13.04
N TRP A 200 0.02 -1.58 -13.32
CA TRP A 200 -1.08 -1.78 -12.38
C TRP A 200 -0.96 -3.14 -11.69
N ASN A 201 -0.73 -3.18 -10.37
CA ASN A 201 -0.53 -4.40 -9.58
C ASN A 201 0.51 -5.36 -10.18
N ASN A 202 1.56 -4.82 -10.81
CA ASN A 202 2.51 -5.59 -11.60
C ASN A 202 3.91 -5.47 -10.99
N SER A 203 4.43 -6.58 -10.46
CA SER A 203 5.75 -6.62 -9.81
C SER A 203 6.88 -7.10 -10.71
N SER A 204 6.61 -7.63 -11.90
CA SER A 204 7.62 -8.38 -12.67
C SER A 204 7.88 -7.90 -14.09
N GLU A 205 6.94 -7.26 -14.78
CA GLU A 205 7.07 -6.96 -16.21
C GLU A 205 6.71 -5.51 -16.56
N ILE A 206 7.31 -4.99 -17.64
CA ILE A 206 6.89 -3.77 -18.32
C ILE A 206 6.24 -4.19 -19.62
N TYR A 207 4.93 -4.00 -19.75
CA TYR A 207 4.20 -4.32 -20.97
C TYR A 207 4.42 -3.25 -22.05
N GLY A 208 4.34 -3.67 -23.32
CA GLY A 208 4.56 -2.77 -24.46
C GLY A 208 5.96 -2.19 -24.59
N GLY A 209 6.91 -2.59 -23.74
CA GLY A 209 8.29 -2.11 -23.77
C GLY A 209 8.50 -0.66 -23.28
N VAL A 210 7.43 -0.01 -22.78
CA VAL A 210 7.48 1.35 -22.23
C VAL A 210 6.91 1.32 -20.81
N PRO A 211 7.65 1.86 -19.80
CA PRO A 211 7.15 1.92 -18.45
C PRO A 211 5.85 2.73 -18.35
N CYS A 212 5.00 2.34 -17.42
CA CYS A 212 3.86 3.16 -17.02
C CYS A 212 4.36 4.44 -16.32
N LEU A 213 3.79 5.58 -16.69
CA LEU A 213 4.13 6.88 -16.10
C LEU A 213 2.98 7.38 -15.24
N ALA A 214 3.33 7.99 -14.08
CA ALA A 214 2.33 8.62 -13.25
C ALA A 214 2.85 9.90 -12.59
N ILE A 215 1.91 10.72 -12.16
CA ILE A 215 2.17 11.95 -11.41
C ILE A 215 1.16 12.09 -10.29
N GLU A 216 1.63 12.50 -9.12
CA GLU A 216 0.80 12.91 -7.98
C GLU A 216 1.10 14.36 -7.62
N THR A 217 0.06 15.10 -7.27
CA THR A 217 0.19 16.44 -6.69
C THR A 217 -0.58 16.49 -5.37
N THR A 218 0.08 16.98 -4.33
CA THR A 218 -0.55 17.23 -3.02
C THR A 218 -0.55 18.71 -2.72
N LEU A 219 -1.72 19.29 -2.47
CA LEU A 219 -1.90 20.67 -2.06
C LEU A 219 -2.51 20.76 -0.66
N LYS A 220 -1.80 21.44 0.25
CA LYS A 220 -2.22 21.71 1.65
C LYS A 220 -2.26 23.21 1.91
N PRO A 221 -3.27 23.95 1.41
CA PRO A 221 -3.33 25.40 1.57
C PRO A 221 -3.44 25.83 3.04
N SER A 222 -3.97 24.94 3.89
CA SER A 222 -4.05 25.11 5.34
C SER A 222 -4.01 23.74 6.05
N ALA A 223 -3.87 23.74 7.37
CA ALA A 223 -3.98 22.52 8.20
C ALA A 223 -5.36 21.83 8.12
N LYS A 224 -6.36 22.50 7.56
CA LYS A 224 -7.74 21.99 7.46
C LYS A 224 -8.08 21.40 6.10
N VAL A 225 -7.23 21.57 5.09
CA VAL A 225 -7.51 21.17 3.71
C VAL A 225 -6.33 20.41 3.16
N THR A 226 -6.56 19.18 2.70
CA THR A 226 -5.62 18.40 1.90
C THR A 226 -6.31 17.99 0.61
N TRP A 227 -5.73 18.34 -0.52
CA TRP A 227 -6.18 17.94 -1.84
C TRP A 227 -5.06 17.20 -2.56
N VAL A 228 -5.36 16.00 -3.05
CA VAL A 228 -4.44 15.17 -3.84
C VAL A 228 -5.08 14.92 -5.21
N ALA A 229 -4.29 14.99 -6.26
CA ALA A 229 -4.71 14.62 -7.61
C ALA A 229 -3.62 13.78 -8.27
N ASN A 230 -4.02 12.67 -8.88
CA ASN A 230 -3.18 11.65 -9.47
C ASN A 230 -3.57 11.39 -10.91
N PHE A 231 -2.58 11.09 -11.74
CA PHE A 231 -2.81 10.57 -13.09
C PHE A 231 -1.79 9.49 -13.40
N MET A 232 -2.24 8.38 -13.98
CA MET A 232 -1.41 7.25 -14.41
C MET A 232 -1.77 6.85 -15.83
N SER A 233 -0.76 6.46 -16.64
CA SER A 233 -0.94 5.98 -18.01
C SER A 233 0.11 4.94 -18.37
N GLY A 234 -0.31 3.77 -18.85
CA GLY A 234 0.59 2.72 -19.32
C GLY A 234 -0.16 1.54 -19.94
N GLN A 235 0.58 0.65 -20.62
CA GLN A 235 0.02 -0.61 -21.09
C GLN A 235 0.01 -1.65 -19.97
N GLU A 236 -1.09 -2.38 -19.81
CA GLU A 236 -1.32 -3.25 -18.65
C GLU A 236 -1.44 -4.75 -19.05
N THR A 237 -1.32 -5.08 -20.33
CA THR A 237 -1.24 -6.46 -20.83
C THR A 237 -0.28 -6.53 -22.02
N LYS A 238 0.25 -7.75 -22.30
CA LYS A 238 1.20 -7.99 -23.44
C LYS A 238 0.64 -7.60 -24.79
N ASP A 239 -0.66 -7.79 -24.97
CA ASP A 239 -1.35 -7.57 -26.24
C ASP A 239 -2.16 -6.25 -26.26
N ALA A 240 -2.02 -5.42 -25.22
CA ALA A 240 -2.72 -4.14 -25.15
C ALA A 240 -2.34 -3.24 -26.33
N LYS A 241 -3.35 -2.73 -27.02
CA LYS A 241 -3.18 -1.72 -28.10
C LYS A 241 -3.28 -0.31 -27.54
N ASP A 242 -3.97 -0.16 -26.42
CA ASP A 242 -4.27 1.11 -25.77
C ASP A 242 -3.63 1.17 -24.38
N ASN A 243 -3.32 2.37 -23.95
CA ASN A 243 -2.94 2.60 -22.56
C ASN A 243 -4.17 2.56 -21.66
N ARG A 244 -4.01 1.96 -20.47
CA ARG A 244 -4.91 2.21 -19.35
C ARG A 244 -4.56 3.57 -18.76
N ASN A 245 -5.56 4.42 -18.63
CA ASN A 245 -5.44 5.75 -18.05
C ASN A 245 -6.33 5.82 -16.82
N LEU A 246 -5.78 6.30 -15.72
CA LEU A 246 -6.52 6.51 -14.47
C LEU A 246 -6.27 7.94 -13.98
N PHE A 247 -7.35 8.67 -13.77
CA PHE A 247 -7.37 9.90 -13.00
C PHE A 247 -8.06 9.65 -11.66
N ASP A 248 -7.41 10.05 -10.59
CA ASP A 248 -7.92 9.98 -9.22
C ASP A 248 -7.76 11.33 -8.53
N THR A 249 -8.70 11.69 -7.67
CA THR A 249 -8.54 12.86 -6.81
C THR A 249 -9.23 12.66 -5.47
N THR A 250 -8.58 13.10 -4.40
CA THR A 250 -9.09 13.04 -3.03
C THR A 250 -9.07 14.42 -2.39
N LEU A 251 -10.11 14.74 -1.62
CA LEU A 251 -10.20 15.99 -0.86
C LEU A 251 -10.56 15.67 0.59
N THR A 252 -9.72 16.08 1.53
CA THR A 252 -9.99 16.00 2.97
C THR A 252 -10.18 17.39 3.56
N LEU A 253 -11.27 17.57 4.31
CA LEU A 253 -11.64 18.82 4.98
C LEU A 253 -11.83 18.58 6.49
N VAL A 254 -11.06 19.27 7.32
CA VAL A 254 -11.25 19.31 8.79
C VAL A 254 -12.11 20.54 9.14
N LEU A 255 -13.41 20.36 9.19
CA LEU A 255 -14.35 21.47 9.42
C LEU A 255 -14.32 21.97 10.87
N SER A 256 -14.13 21.04 11.82
CA SER A 256 -13.99 21.33 13.25
C SER A 256 -13.17 20.23 13.95
N PRO A 257 -12.80 20.38 15.24
CA PRO A 257 -12.17 19.30 16.01
C PRO A 257 -13.00 18.00 16.09
N LYS A 258 -14.30 18.09 15.79
CA LYS A 258 -15.21 16.95 15.83
C LYS A 258 -15.67 16.44 14.46
N LEU A 259 -15.57 17.24 13.39
CA LEU A 259 -16.13 16.88 12.09
C LEU A 259 -15.08 17.03 10.99
N SER A 260 -14.84 15.92 10.31
CA SER A 260 -14.03 15.87 9.10
C SER A 260 -14.83 15.24 7.96
N LEU A 261 -14.61 15.74 6.76
CA LEU A 261 -15.17 15.20 5.52
C LEU A 261 -14.03 14.74 4.62
N MET A 262 -14.29 13.74 3.81
CA MET A 262 -13.37 13.28 2.77
C MET A 262 -14.16 12.87 1.54
N SER A 263 -13.58 13.05 0.35
CA SER A 263 -14.14 12.54 -0.90
C SER A 263 -13.03 11.97 -1.76
N ASN A 264 -13.39 10.96 -2.58
CA ASN A 264 -12.55 10.37 -3.61
C ASN A 264 -13.36 10.29 -4.91
N PHE A 265 -12.72 10.60 -6.02
CA PHE A 265 -13.28 10.45 -7.36
C PHE A 265 -12.26 9.78 -8.26
N ASP A 266 -12.68 8.72 -8.95
CA ASP A 266 -11.89 7.95 -9.91
C ASP A 266 -12.53 7.99 -11.29
N TYR A 267 -11.72 8.11 -12.32
CA TYR A 267 -12.11 7.92 -13.71
C TYR A 267 -11.02 7.13 -14.43
N GLY A 268 -11.38 5.95 -14.93
CA GLY A 268 -10.49 5.09 -15.68
C GLY A 268 -10.97 4.81 -17.09
N LYS A 269 -10.01 4.58 -18.00
CA LYS A 269 -10.27 4.24 -19.40
C LYS A 269 -9.14 3.37 -19.96
N GLU A 270 -9.51 2.29 -20.70
CA GLU A 270 -8.61 1.47 -21.49
C GLU A 270 -9.33 1.08 -22.80
N GLY A 271 -8.90 1.62 -23.93
CA GLY A 271 -9.62 1.48 -25.19
C GLY A 271 -11.06 1.99 -25.10
N ASP A 272 -12.04 1.11 -25.33
CA ASP A 272 -13.48 1.42 -25.20
C ASP A 272 -14.03 1.19 -23.81
N VAL A 273 -13.28 0.47 -22.95
CA VAL A 273 -13.64 0.21 -21.56
C VAL A 273 -13.50 1.48 -20.72
N LYS A 274 -14.50 1.79 -19.90
CA LYS A 274 -14.51 2.96 -19.01
C LYS A 274 -15.19 2.63 -17.71
N TRP A 275 -14.66 3.18 -16.63
CA TRP A 275 -15.29 3.14 -15.31
C TRP A 275 -15.09 4.49 -14.61
N TRP A 276 -15.98 4.80 -13.70
CA TRP A 276 -15.83 5.98 -12.85
C TRP A 276 -16.61 5.79 -11.55
N GLY A 277 -16.17 6.47 -10.51
CA GLY A 277 -16.85 6.40 -9.24
C GLY A 277 -16.55 7.58 -8.32
N ILE A 278 -17.38 7.70 -7.29
CA ILE A 278 -17.21 8.68 -6.23
C ILE A 278 -17.48 8.03 -4.89
N ALA A 279 -16.65 8.37 -3.88
CA ALA A 279 -16.88 8.03 -2.49
C ALA A 279 -16.89 9.32 -1.64
N ALA A 280 -17.83 9.45 -0.73
CA ALA A 280 -17.94 10.56 0.20
C ALA A 280 -18.01 10.02 1.63
N TYR A 281 -17.24 10.63 2.53
CA TYR A 281 -17.09 10.22 3.91
C TYR A 281 -17.34 11.38 4.87
N ALA A 282 -17.97 11.06 6.00
CA ALA A 282 -18.12 11.97 7.12
C ALA A 282 -17.70 11.27 8.40
N LYS A 283 -16.73 11.83 9.13
CA LYS A 283 -16.25 11.34 10.42
C LYS A 283 -16.61 12.32 11.51
N TYR A 284 -17.41 11.88 12.48
CA TYR A 284 -17.78 12.64 13.66
C TYR A 284 -17.13 12.04 14.91
N GLN A 285 -16.20 12.78 15.51
CA GLN A 285 -15.54 12.44 16.77
C GLN A 285 -16.45 12.78 17.95
N ALA A 286 -17.23 11.81 18.41
CA ALA A 286 -18.20 12.01 19.47
C ALA A 286 -17.53 12.16 20.84
N LYS A 287 -16.47 11.37 21.11
CA LYS A 287 -15.61 11.41 22.31
C LYS A 287 -14.16 11.19 21.91
N ALA A 288 -13.21 11.41 22.80
CA ALA A 288 -11.79 11.20 22.53
C ALA A 288 -11.45 9.79 22.04
N ASN A 289 -12.22 8.80 22.47
CA ASN A 289 -12.05 7.39 22.14
C ASN A 289 -13.19 6.80 21.31
N TRP A 290 -14.10 7.60 20.74
CA TRP A 290 -15.24 7.12 19.97
C TRP A 290 -15.58 8.05 18.81
N ALA A 291 -15.64 7.48 17.63
CA ALA A 291 -16.07 8.16 16.40
C ALA A 291 -17.19 7.39 15.70
N LEU A 292 -18.04 8.14 14.99
CA LEU A 292 -18.98 7.63 14.02
C LEU A 292 -18.53 8.04 12.62
N VAL A 293 -18.56 7.10 11.69
CA VAL A 293 -18.17 7.33 10.29
C VAL A 293 -19.28 6.86 9.37
N GLY A 294 -19.69 7.73 8.45
CA GLY A 294 -20.55 7.41 7.34
C GLY A 294 -19.77 7.43 6.03
N ARG A 295 -20.02 6.48 5.13
CA ARG A 295 -19.51 6.44 3.76
C ARG A 295 -20.65 6.17 2.80
N TYR A 296 -20.72 6.94 1.71
CA TYR A 296 -21.55 6.67 0.54
C TYR A 296 -20.66 6.54 -0.68
N GLU A 297 -20.97 5.60 -1.56
CA GLU A 297 -20.20 5.33 -2.76
C GLU A 297 -21.12 5.09 -3.95
N TYR A 298 -20.63 5.45 -5.12
CA TYR A 298 -21.21 5.11 -6.42
C TYR A 298 -20.08 4.71 -7.37
N LEU A 299 -20.27 3.60 -8.07
CA LEU A 299 -19.36 3.11 -9.12
C LEU A 299 -20.18 2.76 -10.37
N ASP A 300 -19.80 3.25 -11.52
CA ASP A 300 -20.34 2.90 -12.84
C ASP A 300 -19.29 2.14 -13.64
N ASP A 301 -19.52 0.83 -13.83
CA ASP A 301 -18.69 -0.10 -14.61
C ASP A 301 -19.43 -0.63 -15.86
N THR A 302 -20.49 0.07 -16.30
CA THR A 302 -21.35 -0.37 -17.41
C THR A 302 -20.67 -0.35 -18.78
N LYS A 303 -19.57 0.39 -18.94
CA LYS A 303 -18.82 0.53 -20.21
C LYS A 303 -17.67 -0.44 -20.30
N GLY A 304 -17.99 -1.74 -20.42
CA GLY A 304 -17.01 -2.79 -20.70
C GLY A 304 -16.67 -3.71 -19.55
N GLY A 305 -17.24 -3.47 -18.36
CA GLY A 305 -17.05 -4.36 -17.21
C GLY A 305 -15.59 -4.52 -16.84
N PHE A 306 -14.88 -3.41 -16.61
CA PHE A 306 -13.46 -3.43 -16.24
C PHE A 306 -13.21 -4.39 -15.06
N MET A 307 -14.14 -4.39 -14.10
CA MET A 307 -14.08 -5.25 -12.92
C MET A 307 -15.05 -6.43 -12.99
N THR A 308 -15.53 -6.79 -14.17
CA THR A 308 -16.35 -7.99 -14.44
C THR A 308 -17.83 -7.92 -14.06
N PHE A 309 -18.33 -6.84 -13.42
CA PHE A 309 -19.77 -6.82 -13.11
C PHE A 309 -20.63 -6.09 -14.16
N GLY A 310 -20.07 -5.22 -14.96
CA GLY A 310 -20.78 -4.56 -16.08
C GLY A 310 -22.02 -3.78 -15.67
N THR A 311 -22.12 -3.32 -14.41
CA THR A 311 -23.30 -2.70 -13.83
C THR A 311 -22.92 -1.48 -12.98
N LYS A 312 -23.91 -0.77 -12.45
CA LYS A 312 -23.70 0.28 -11.46
C LYS A 312 -23.86 -0.27 -10.06
N ALA A 313 -23.00 0.16 -9.16
CA ALA A 313 -23.07 -0.20 -7.75
C ALA A 313 -23.10 1.03 -6.86
N GLN A 314 -23.84 0.95 -5.75
CA GLN A 314 -23.90 1.96 -4.71
C GLN A 314 -23.70 1.29 -3.36
N THR A 315 -23.03 1.96 -2.43
CA THR A 315 -22.87 1.45 -1.07
C THR A 315 -23.16 2.52 -0.03
N ILE A 316 -23.75 2.10 1.08
CA ILE A 316 -23.89 2.90 2.30
C ILE A 316 -23.22 2.12 3.43
N THR A 317 -22.28 2.74 4.11
CA THR A 317 -21.56 2.15 5.24
C THR A 317 -21.62 3.08 6.44
N VAL A 318 -21.90 2.51 7.61
CA VAL A 318 -21.85 3.23 8.90
C VAL A 318 -20.99 2.44 9.87
N THR A 319 -19.96 3.08 10.41
CA THR A 319 -18.99 2.47 11.32
C THR A 319 -18.98 3.20 12.66
N SER A 320 -19.09 2.45 13.74
CA SER A 320 -18.79 2.92 15.10
C SER A 320 -17.38 2.45 15.47
N ASP A 321 -16.44 3.40 15.60
CA ASP A 321 -15.01 3.15 15.83
C ASP A 321 -14.66 3.50 17.28
N HIS A 322 -14.21 2.52 18.06
CA HIS A 322 -13.89 2.65 19.47
C HIS A 322 -12.42 2.32 19.75
N LEU A 323 -11.67 3.28 20.27
CA LEU A 323 -10.38 3.02 20.89
C LEU A 323 -10.62 2.54 22.32
N ILE A 324 -10.33 1.26 22.60
CA ILE A 324 -10.61 0.65 23.90
C ILE A 324 -9.49 0.95 24.90
N ALA A 325 -8.28 0.45 24.64
CA ALA A 325 -7.10 0.68 25.48
C ALA A 325 -5.83 0.24 24.73
N GLY A 326 -4.68 0.83 25.06
CA GLY A 326 -3.36 0.33 24.64
C GLY A 326 -3.18 0.12 23.13
N GLY A 327 -3.87 0.88 22.29
CA GLY A 327 -3.81 0.70 20.84
C GLY A 327 -4.87 -0.26 20.25
N LEU A 328 -5.69 -0.92 21.08
CA LEU A 328 -6.78 -1.78 20.61
C LEU A 328 -7.97 -0.95 20.16
N LYS A 329 -8.36 -1.10 18.90
CA LYS A 329 -9.59 -0.56 18.30
C LYS A 329 -10.63 -1.67 18.11
N ALA A 330 -11.89 -1.38 18.45
CA ALA A 330 -13.03 -2.21 18.08
C ALA A 330 -13.95 -1.42 17.17
N ARG A 331 -14.34 -2.02 16.05
CA ARG A 331 -15.22 -1.42 15.04
C ARG A 331 -16.46 -2.28 14.84
N LEU A 332 -17.63 -1.65 14.94
CA LEU A 332 -18.88 -2.24 14.54
C LEU A 332 -19.34 -1.53 13.27
N GLU A 333 -19.51 -2.26 12.20
CA GLU A 333 -19.84 -1.71 10.90
C GLU A 333 -21.05 -2.38 10.28
N TYR A 334 -21.99 -1.56 9.81
CA TYR A 334 -23.13 -1.95 8.99
C TYR A 334 -22.91 -1.41 7.58
N ARG A 335 -23.01 -2.29 6.58
CA ARG A 335 -22.85 -1.93 5.18
C ARG A 335 -23.95 -2.57 4.33
N THR A 336 -24.52 -1.77 3.44
CA THR A 336 -25.45 -2.25 2.41
C THR A 336 -24.95 -1.84 1.05
N ASP A 337 -24.89 -2.81 0.13
CA ASP A 337 -24.53 -2.61 -1.27
C ASP A 337 -25.76 -2.84 -2.13
N PHE A 338 -25.89 -2.03 -3.18
CA PHE A 338 -26.96 -2.08 -4.18
C PHE A 338 -26.32 -2.12 -5.57
N ALA A 339 -26.98 -2.81 -6.52
CA ALA A 339 -26.60 -2.79 -7.93
C ALA A 339 -27.86 -2.70 -8.81
N ASP A 340 -27.70 -2.15 -10.01
CA ASP A 340 -28.80 -2.09 -10.98
C ASP A 340 -29.20 -3.50 -11.45
N ASP A 341 -28.23 -4.44 -11.50
CA ASP A 341 -28.43 -5.83 -11.86
C ASP A 341 -28.32 -6.78 -10.66
N PRO A 342 -28.93 -7.98 -10.71
CA PRO A 342 -28.90 -8.94 -9.61
C PRO A 342 -27.58 -9.70 -9.55
N ILE A 343 -26.52 -9.05 -9.04
CA ILE A 343 -25.14 -9.58 -8.95
C ILE A 343 -24.79 -10.20 -7.59
N PHE A 344 -25.62 -10.02 -6.57
CA PHE A 344 -25.35 -10.53 -5.22
C PHE A 344 -25.96 -11.92 -5.03
N SER A 345 -25.13 -12.92 -4.81
CA SER A 345 -25.57 -14.30 -4.55
C SER A 345 -26.31 -14.43 -3.22
N LYS A 346 -27.18 -15.45 -3.13
CA LYS A 346 -27.89 -15.86 -1.94
C LYS A 346 -27.79 -17.37 -1.73
N ASP A 347 -28.03 -17.84 -0.49
CA ASP A 347 -27.94 -19.24 -0.06
C ASP A 347 -28.87 -20.21 -0.81
N ASP A 348 -29.95 -19.72 -1.40
CA ASP A 348 -30.89 -20.51 -2.23
C ASP A 348 -30.45 -20.62 -3.72
N GLY A 349 -29.24 -20.15 -4.06
CA GLY A 349 -28.71 -20.14 -5.43
C GLY A 349 -29.25 -19.01 -6.30
N SER A 350 -30.17 -18.17 -5.80
CA SER A 350 -30.65 -16.99 -6.51
C SER A 350 -29.68 -15.82 -6.40
N THR A 351 -29.89 -14.81 -7.25
CA THR A 351 -29.17 -13.54 -7.16
C THR A 351 -30.11 -12.40 -6.75
N ARG A 352 -29.53 -11.36 -6.12
CA ARG A 352 -30.25 -10.18 -5.62
C ARG A 352 -29.58 -8.91 -6.13
N LYS A 353 -30.32 -7.81 -6.12
CA LYS A 353 -29.82 -6.46 -6.40
C LYS A 353 -29.19 -5.78 -5.18
N SER A 354 -29.18 -6.46 -4.03
CA SER A 354 -28.58 -5.92 -2.81
C SER A 354 -28.03 -7.01 -1.91
N GLN A 355 -27.07 -6.65 -1.10
CA GLN A 355 -26.60 -7.41 0.05
C GLN A 355 -26.38 -6.48 1.24
N THR A 356 -26.49 -7.03 2.44
CA THR A 356 -26.22 -6.29 3.67
C THR A 356 -25.30 -7.10 4.56
N THR A 357 -24.33 -6.45 5.19
CA THR A 357 -23.39 -7.09 6.11
C THR A 357 -23.34 -6.36 7.45
N LEU A 358 -23.10 -7.12 8.50
CA LEU A 358 -22.71 -6.63 9.82
C LEU A 358 -21.32 -7.20 10.13
N THR A 359 -20.36 -6.32 10.44
CA THR A 359 -18.98 -6.71 10.69
C THR A 359 -18.51 -6.17 12.04
N VAL A 360 -17.85 -7.02 12.82
CA VAL A 360 -17.13 -6.64 14.04
C VAL A 360 -15.66 -6.86 13.77
N GLY A 361 -14.87 -5.78 13.75
CA GLY A 361 -13.42 -5.81 13.60
C GLY A 361 -12.71 -5.47 14.90
N LEU A 362 -11.60 -6.17 15.17
CA LEU A 362 -10.66 -5.85 16.26
C LEU A 362 -9.29 -5.65 15.64
N VAL A 363 -8.70 -4.49 15.87
CA VAL A 363 -7.38 -4.12 15.35
C VAL A 363 -6.50 -3.67 16.50
N TYR A 364 -5.35 -4.32 16.65
CA TYR A 364 -4.36 -3.96 17.66
C TYR A 364 -3.05 -3.56 17.01
N GLY A 365 -2.67 -2.30 17.16
CA GLY A 365 -1.40 -1.77 16.66
C GLY A 365 -0.34 -1.69 17.75
N PHE A 366 0.91 -1.92 17.35
CA PHE A 366 2.09 -1.79 18.21
C PHE A 366 3.24 -1.10 17.46
N GLY A 367 4.22 -0.57 18.18
CA GLY A 367 5.41 -0.01 17.58
C GLY A 367 6.43 0.50 18.58
N GLY A 368 7.68 0.60 18.10
CA GLY A 368 8.82 1.08 18.88
C GLY A 368 10.03 1.31 17.97
N LYS A 369 11.14 1.82 18.57
CA LYS A 369 12.44 2.00 17.92
C LYS A 369 13.41 0.94 18.41
N ILE A 370 14.16 0.33 17.48
CA ILE A 370 15.24 -0.61 17.74
C ILE A 370 16.56 -0.09 17.20
#